data_21bce0651fc64f698bd102d0af3a2bc4
#
_entry.id   21bce0651fc64f698bd102d0af3a2bc4
#
_cell.length_a   1.000
_cell.length_b   1.000
_cell.length_c   1.000
_cell.angle_alpha   90.00
_cell.angle_beta   90.00
_cell.angle_gamma   90.00
#
_symmetry.space_group_name_H-M   'P 1'
#
loop_
_entity.id
_entity.type
_entity.pdbx_description
1 polymer ?
#
loop_
_entity_poly.entity_id
_entity_poly.type
_entity_poly.pdbx_seq_one_letter_code
_entity_poly.pdbx_strand_id
1 'polypeptide(L)'
;MTDSLAHPHLRFEPAAGDPDGPGRPRSLVILGSTGSIGTQAIDIVLRNPDRFRVTALSAAGGRTELLAEQAHRLRVDTVAVARADAAPALRAALADRYGPGEKLPEVLAGPDAATELAASPCHTVLNGITGSIGLAPTLAALKAGRVLALANKESLIVGGPLVKAVARPGQIIPVDSEHSALFQALTGGDRAEVRKLVVTASGGPFRGRTRDELAGVTPEQALAHPTWSMGPVVTINSATLVNKGLEVIEAHLLFDVPFDAIEVVVHPQSFIHSMVEFTDGSTLAQASPPDMRMPIALGLGWPDRVPDAAPGVDWTTAQSWEFFPLDAEAFPSVPLACHVGSLGGTAPAVFNAANEECVDAFLKGGLPFTGIVDTVADVVAEHGTPARGTSLTVADVLEAETWARARARELAARAARTPSEARA
;
A
#
# COMPACT_ATOMS: atom_id res chain seq x y z
N MET A 1 -36.71 -10.65 7.04
CA MET A 1 -36.45 -9.63 6.03
C MET A 1 -34.96 -9.70 5.79
N THR A 2 -34.56 -10.45 4.77
CA THR A 2 -33.16 -10.57 4.35
C THR A 2 -32.88 -9.32 3.53
N ASP A 3 -32.19 -8.35 4.13
CA ASP A 3 -31.62 -7.25 3.36
C ASP A 3 -30.67 -7.85 2.33
N SER A 4 -31.09 -7.73 1.08
CA SER A 4 -30.30 -8.09 -0.09
C SER A 4 -29.02 -7.26 -0.07
N LEU A 5 -27.92 -7.88 0.38
CA LEU A 5 -26.58 -7.29 0.40
C LEU A 5 -25.97 -7.33 -1.02
N ALA A 6 -26.71 -6.91 -2.02
CA ALA A 6 -26.16 -6.69 -3.35
C ALA A 6 -25.11 -5.55 -3.27
N HIS A 7 -23.90 -5.89 -2.81
CA HIS A 7 -22.70 -5.07 -2.80
C HIS A 7 -22.86 -3.58 -2.38
N PRO A 8 -23.67 -3.22 -1.38
CA PRO A 8 -23.76 -1.81 -0.96
C PRO A 8 -22.43 -1.26 -0.47
N HIS A 9 -21.52 -2.13 -0.02
CA HIS A 9 -20.18 -1.77 0.41
C HIS A 9 -19.17 -1.53 -0.75
N LEU A 10 -19.52 -1.89 -1.98
CA LEU A 10 -18.69 -1.67 -3.16
C LEU A 10 -19.10 -0.41 -3.95
N ARG A 11 -20.22 0.23 -3.59
CA ARG A 11 -20.67 1.49 -4.18
C ARG A 11 -20.76 2.55 -3.10
N PHE A 12 -19.71 3.34 -2.97
CA PHE A 12 -19.72 4.51 -2.10
C PHE A 12 -20.03 5.75 -2.94
N GLU A 13 -21.11 6.43 -2.58
CA GLU A 13 -21.36 7.79 -3.03
C GLU A 13 -20.91 8.76 -1.93
N PRO A 14 -20.10 9.78 -2.23
CA PRO A 14 -19.71 10.77 -1.25
C PRO A 14 -20.95 11.34 -0.52
N ALA A 15 -20.90 11.43 0.81
CA ALA A 15 -22.06 11.81 1.62
C ALA A 15 -22.59 13.22 1.35
N ALA A 16 -21.84 14.05 0.64
CA ALA A 16 -22.20 15.41 0.21
C ALA A 16 -22.75 15.45 -1.24
N GLY A 17 -23.07 14.28 -1.83
CA GLY A 17 -23.29 14.17 -3.27
C GLY A 17 -21.94 14.17 -4.02
N ASP A 18 -22.00 14.05 -5.33
CA ASP A 18 -20.82 14.24 -6.16
C ASP A 18 -20.38 15.72 -6.06
N PRO A 19 -19.21 16.03 -5.44
CA PRO A 19 -18.78 17.41 -5.25
C PRO A 19 -18.56 18.14 -6.59
N ASP A 20 -18.42 17.38 -7.67
CA ASP A 20 -18.18 17.90 -9.01
C ASP A 20 -19.48 18.12 -9.79
N GLY A 21 -20.55 17.41 -9.42
CA GLY A 21 -21.84 17.41 -10.12
C GLY A 21 -21.82 16.59 -11.41
N PRO A 22 -22.98 16.28 -11.97
CA PRO A 22 -23.09 15.40 -13.11
C PRO A 22 -22.40 15.96 -14.37
N GLY A 23 -21.62 15.09 -15.03
CA GLY A 23 -20.98 15.41 -16.31
C GLY A 23 -19.70 16.25 -16.20
N ARG A 24 -19.20 16.49 -15.01
CA ARG A 24 -17.89 17.15 -14.81
C ARG A 24 -16.79 16.10 -14.56
N PRO A 25 -15.51 16.42 -14.91
CA PRO A 25 -14.38 15.59 -14.55
C PRO A 25 -14.29 15.43 -13.02
N ARG A 26 -14.07 14.20 -12.58
CA ARG A 26 -13.93 13.86 -11.16
C ARG A 26 -12.70 14.54 -10.56
N SER A 27 -12.90 15.29 -9.47
CA SER A 27 -11.83 15.99 -8.77
C SER A 27 -10.98 15.05 -7.93
N LEU A 28 -9.67 15.19 -8.04
CA LEU A 28 -8.67 14.32 -7.42
C LEU A 28 -7.67 15.11 -6.58
N VAL A 29 -7.29 14.56 -5.44
CA VAL A 29 -6.09 14.92 -4.68
C VAL A 29 -5.12 13.76 -4.75
N ILE A 30 -3.85 14.01 -5.11
CA ILE A 30 -2.81 12.98 -5.20
C ILE A 30 -1.75 13.25 -4.13
N LEU A 31 -1.68 12.37 -3.12
CA LEU A 31 -0.69 12.40 -2.08
C LEU A 31 0.49 11.49 -2.48
N GLY A 32 1.71 12.02 -2.39
CA GLY A 32 2.91 11.32 -2.86
C GLY A 32 3.09 11.40 -4.39
N SER A 33 2.72 12.53 -5.02
CA SER A 33 2.64 12.71 -6.48
C SER A 33 3.97 12.46 -7.20
N THR A 34 5.10 12.71 -6.56
CA THR A 34 6.44 12.49 -7.14
C THR A 34 6.94 11.04 -6.97
N GLY A 35 6.22 10.18 -6.25
CA GLY A 35 6.50 8.75 -6.10
C GLY A 35 6.08 7.93 -7.32
N SER A 36 6.34 6.61 -7.27
CA SER A 36 6.00 5.69 -8.36
C SER A 36 4.49 5.67 -8.65
N ILE A 37 3.67 5.55 -7.62
CA ILE A 37 2.20 5.55 -7.76
C ILE A 37 1.71 6.90 -8.27
N GLY A 38 2.20 8.01 -7.70
CA GLY A 38 1.76 9.35 -8.07
C GLY A 38 2.08 9.71 -9.53
N THR A 39 3.27 9.36 -10.01
CA THR A 39 3.66 9.62 -11.42
C THR A 39 2.82 8.80 -12.41
N GLN A 40 2.49 7.55 -12.08
CA GLN A 40 1.60 6.71 -12.89
C GLN A 40 0.15 7.20 -12.85
N ALA A 41 -0.32 7.67 -11.69
CA ALA A 41 -1.65 8.29 -11.59
C ALA A 41 -1.75 9.55 -12.47
N ILE A 42 -0.72 10.39 -12.47
CA ILE A 42 -0.66 11.59 -13.32
C ILE A 42 -0.65 11.21 -14.81
N ASP A 43 0.05 10.15 -15.21
CA ASP A 43 0.01 9.64 -16.60
C ASP A 43 -1.43 9.26 -17.01
N ILE A 44 -2.15 8.53 -16.13
CA ILE A 44 -3.55 8.15 -16.36
C ILE A 44 -4.44 9.39 -16.51
N VAL A 45 -4.29 10.36 -15.60
CA VAL A 45 -5.09 11.60 -15.62
C VAL A 45 -4.85 12.40 -16.89
N LEU A 46 -3.60 12.59 -17.28
CA LEU A 46 -3.24 13.34 -18.50
C LEU A 46 -3.76 12.71 -19.79
N ARG A 47 -3.91 11.38 -19.80
CA ARG A 47 -4.52 10.66 -20.94
C ARG A 47 -6.06 10.69 -20.92
N ASN A 48 -6.67 11.10 -19.78
CA ASN A 48 -8.11 11.10 -19.58
C ASN A 48 -8.63 12.45 -19.01
N PRO A 49 -8.36 13.60 -19.67
CA PRO A 49 -8.67 14.92 -19.13
C PRO A 49 -10.18 15.20 -18.98
N ASP A 50 -11.00 14.52 -19.79
CA ASP A 50 -12.46 14.63 -19.71
C ASP A 50 -13.06 13.88 -18.52
N ARG A 51 -12.29 12.98 -17.90
CA ARG A 51 -12.73 12.15 -16.77
C ARG A 51 -12.20 12.64 -15.43
N PHE A 52 -11.02 13.26 -15.42
CA PHE A 52 -10.31 13.60 -14.19
C PHE A 52 -9.75 15.01 -14.20
N ARG A 53 -9.86 15.68 -13.05
CA ARG A 53 -9.20 16.93 -12.75
C ARG A 53 -8.44 16.82 -11.44
N VAL A 54 -7.13 17.02 -11.44
CA VAL A 54 -6.36 17.08 -10.19
C VAL A 54 -6.47 18.50 -9.62
N THR A 55 -6.94 18.61 -8.39
CA THR A 55 -7.07 19.88 -7.67
C THR A 55 -5.88 20.17 -6.80
N ALA A 56 -5.21 19.12 -6.29
CA ALA A 56 -4.06 19.30 -5.43
C ALA A 56 -3.07 18.13 -5.46
N LEU A 57 -1.80 18.43 -5.19
CA LEU A 57 -0.68 17.48 -5.13
C LEU A 57 0.07 17.62 -3.83
N SER A 58 0.58 16.51 -3.28
CA SER A 58 1.57 16.56 -2.20
C SER A 58 2.79 15.68 -2.48
N ALA A 59 3.93 16.06 -1.89
CA ALA A 59 5.18 15.29 -1.91
C ALA A 59 5.99 15.52 -0.62
N ALA A 60 7.01 14.68 -0.39
CA ALA A 60 7.90 14.84 0.75
C ALA A 60 8.76 16.13 0.69
N GLY A 61 9.07 16.63 -0.52
CA GLY A 61 9.89 17.82 -0.72
C GLY A 61 11.32 17.55 -1.23
N GLY A 62 11.66 16.30 -1.54
CA GLY A 62 12.97 15.96 -2.12
C GLY A 62 13.09 16.26 -3.64
N ARG A 63 11.96 16.38 -4.37
CA ARG A 63 11.91 16.62 -5.81
C ARG A 63 10.97 17.79 -6.15
N THR A 64 11.33 18.99 -5.68
CA THR A 64 10.51 20.21 -5.84
C THR A 64 10.30 20.60 -7.29
N GLU A 65 11.31 20.41 -8.16
CA GLU A 65 11.22 20.67 -9.59
C GLU A 65 10.17 19.80 -10.28
N LEU A 66 10.16 18.49 -9.98
CA LEU A 66 9.16 17.58 -10.51
C LEU A 66 7.75 17.94 -10.00
N LEU A 67 7.62 18.29 -8.73
CA LEU A 67 6.34 18.70 -8.16
C LEU A 67 5.81 19.97 -8.82
N ALA A 68 6.68 20.94 -9.08
CA ALA A 68 6.31 22.18 -9.78
C ALA A 68 5.92 21.92 -11.25
N GLU A 69 6.62 21.02 -11.95
CA GLU A 69 6.26 20.57 -13.29
C GLU A 69 4.88 19.91 -13.30
N GLN A 70 4.63 18.98 -12.39
CA GLN A 70 3.34 18.30 -12.25
C GLN A 70 2.22 19.30 -11.98
N ALA A 71 2.44 20.24 -11.06
CA ALA A 71 1.48 21.28 -10.71
C ALA A 71 1.12 22.17 -11.91
N HIS A 72 2.12 22.58 -12.68
CA HIS A 72 1.92 23.42 -13.87
C HIS A 72 1.18 22.65 -14.98
N ARG A 73 1.57 21.41 -15.26
CA ARG A 73 0.90 20.57 -16.30
C ARG A 73 -0.57 20.30 -15.98
N LEU A 74 -0.89 20.08 -14.70
CA LEU A 74 -2.23 19.73 -14.25
C LEU A 74 -3.06 20.95 -13.84
N ARG A 75 -2.45 22.15 -13.78
CA ARG A 75 -3.10 23.39 -13.35
C ARG A 75 -3.80 23.25 -12.00
N VAL A 76 -3.12 22.65 -11.04
CA VAL A 76 -3.67 22.42 -9.69
C VAL A 76 -3.85 23.71 -8.91
N ASP A 77 -4.82 23.69 -7.98
CA ASP A 77 -5.12 24.86 -7.13
C ASP A 77 -4.17 24.94 -5.93
N THR A 78 -3.66 23.79 -5.44
CA THR A 78 -2.83 23.71 -4.23
C THR A 78 -1.72 22.66 -4.39
N VAL A 79 -0.56 22.95 -3.82
CA VAL A 79 0.54 21.99 -3.67
C VAL A 79 1.02 21.94 -2.22
N ALA A 80 1.45 20.76 -1.74
CA ALA A 80 1.91 20.56 -0.38
C ALA A 80 3.26 19.87 -0.33
N VAL A 81 4.14 20.28 0.58
CA VAL A 81 5.38 19.59 0.90
C VAL A 81 5.47 19.29 2.40
N ALA A 82 5.82 18.05 2.75
CA ALA A 82 5.95 17.64 4.15
C ALA A 82 7.14 18.33 4.84
N ARG A 83 8.23 18.57 4.12
CA ARG A 83 9.38 19.30 4.61
C ARG A 83 9.19 20.81 4.44
N ALA A 84 9.06 21.53 5.56
CA ALA A 84 8.87 22.97 5.54
C ALA A 84 10.05 23.73 4.89
N ASP A 85 11.27 23.22 5.04
CA ASP A 85 12.49 23.76 4.43
C ASP A 85 12.52 23.64 2.89
N ALA A 86 11.71 22.79 2.31
CA ALA A 86 11.59 22.65 0.85
C ALA A 86 10.66 23.71 0.21
N ALA A 87 9.84 24.42 1.00
CA ALA A 87 8.84 25.36 0.47
C ALA A 87 9.44 26.54 -0.32
N PRO A 88 10.56 27.16 0.08
CA PRO A 88 11.19 28.21 -0.72
C PRO A 88 11.61 27.72 -2.11
N ALA A 89 12.25 26.54 -2.20
CA ALA A 89 12.68 25.95 -3.47
C ALA A 89 11.46 25.62 -4.36
N LEU A 90 10.39 25.08 -3.76
CA LEU A 90 9.14 24.81 -4.50
C LEU A 90 8.51 26.10 -5.05
N ARG A 91 8.44 27.18 -4.25
CA ARG A 91 7.89 28.47 -4.72
C ARG A 91 8.70 29.05 -5.88
N ALA A 92 10.04 28.97 -5.81
CA ALA A 92 10.91 29.38 -6.89
C ALA A 92 10.65 28.57 -8.18
N ALA A 93 10.62 27.24 -8.06
CA ALA A 93 10.36 26.34 -9.18
C ALA A 93 8.97 26.54 -9.81
N LEU A 94 7.95 26.91 -9.03
CA LEU A 94 6.63 27.28 -9.52
C LEU A 94 6.67 28.63 -10.26
N ALA A 95 7.34 29.65 -9.67
CA ALA A 95 7.45 30.96 -10.29
C ALA A 95 8.15 30.92 -11.65
N ASP A 96 9.16 30.05 -11.81
CA ASP A 96 9.89 29.86 -13.07
C ASP A 96 9.03 29.22 -14.18
N ARG A 97 7.95 28.49 -13.80
CA ARG A 97 7.11 27.76 -14.77
C ARG A 97 5.83 28.48 -15.15
N TYR A 98 5.33 29.34 -14.25
CA TYR A 98 4.08 30.08 -14.49
C TYR A 98 4.39 31.42 -15.13
N GLY A 99 3.68 31.75 -16.20
CA GLY A 99 3.85 33.00 -16.94
C GLY A 99 3.27 34.23 -16.21
N PRO A 100 3.59 35.43 -16.69
CA PRO A 100 3.02 36.65 -16.15
C PRO A 100 1.48 36.64 -16.20
N GLY A 101 0.83 36.81 -15.03
CA GLY A 101 -0.63 36.82 -14.92
C GLY A 101 -1.28 35.44 -14.73
N GLU A 102 -0.53 34.34 -14.80
CA GLU A 102 -1.03 33.02 -14.40
C GLU A 102 -1.13 32.92 -12.87
N LYS A 103 -2.23 32.31 -12.40
CA LYS A 103 -2.43 32.09 -10.97
C LYS A 103 -1.53 30.97 -10.47
N LEU A 104 -0.61 31.27 -9.57
CA LEU A 104 0.19 30.28 -8.87
C LEU A 104 -0.69 29.44 -7.92
N PRO A 105 -0.39 28.13 -7.76
CA PRO A 105 -1.03 27.31 -6.74
C PRO A 105 -0.66 27.81 -5.33
N GLU A 106 -1.57 27.61 -4.37
CA GLU A 106 -1.27 27.75 -2.95
C GLU A 106 -0.20 26.72 -2.53
N VAL A 107 0.75 27.12 -1.67
CA VAL A 107 1.81 26.25 -1.18
C VAL A 107 1.64 26.02 0.32
N LEU A 108 1.20 24.81 0.69
CA LEU A 108 1.20 24.31 2.06
C LEU A 108 2.56 23.65 2.37
N ALA A 109 3.04 23.80 3.61
CA ALA A 109 4.34 23.23 4.00
C ALA A 109 4.37 22.84 5.47
N GLY A 110 4.94 21.70 5.75
CA GLY A 110 5.08 21.16 7.09
C GLY A 110 4.52 19.75 7.22
N PRO A 111 4.68 19.11 8.38
CA PRO A 111 4.31 17.71 8.59
C PRO A 111 2.80 17.43 8.39
N ASP A 112 1.95 18.42 8.66
CA ASP A 112 0.49 18.28 8.55
C ASP A 112 -0.06 18.65 7.18
N ALA A 113 0.75 19.20 6.27
CA ALA A 113 0.31 19.72 4.98
C ALA A 113 -0.41 18.66 4.11
N ALA A 114 0.06 17.40 4.12
CA ALA A 114 -0.61 16.31 3.40
C ALA A 114 -1.95 15.92 4.05
N THR A 115 -2.06 16.02 5.38
CA THR A 115 -3.29 15.73 6.14
C THR A 115 -4.36 16.80 5.87
N GLU A 116 -3.97 18.07 5.85
CA GLU A 116 -4.83 19.19 5.46
C GLU A 116 -5.36 19.00 4.03
N LEU A 117 -4.45 18.65 3.11
CA LEU A 117 -4.80 18.44 1.72
C LEU A 117 -5.76 17.26 1.52
N ALA A 118 -5.57 16.18 2.28
CA ALA A 118 -6.45 15.00 2.25
C ALA A 118 -7.90 15.32 2.67
N ALA A 119 -8.11 16.32 3.51
CA ALA A 119 -9.43 16.76 3.94
C ALA A 119 -10.09 17.76 2.97
N SER A 120 -9.34 18.32 2.02
CA SER A 120 -9.82 19.35 1.10
C SER A 120 -10.98 18.86 0.22
N PRO A 121 -11.83 19.76 -0.33
CA PRO A 121 -12.93 19.35 -1.19
C PRO A 121 -12.43 18.66 -2.47
N CYS A 122 -12.77 17.39 -2.62
CA CYS A 122 -12.54 16.59 -3.83
C CYS A 122 -13.42 15.34 -3.80
N HIS A 123 -13.54 14.64 -4.93
CA HIS A 123 -14.22 13.35 -4.98
C HIS A 123 -13.33 12.25 -4.41
N THR A 124 -12.10 12.13 -4.92
CA THR A 124 -11.19 11.03 -4.57
C THR A 124 -9.82 11.55 -4.11
N VAL A 125 -9.34 10.99 -3.01
CA VAL A 125 -7.96 11.15 -2.55
C VAL A 125 -7.20 9.88 -2.88
N LEU A 126 -6.15 9.97 -3.70
CA LEU A 126 -5.18 8.90 -3.89
C LEU A 126 -4.08 9.05 -2.83
N ASN A 127 -3.98 8.11 -1.91
CA ASN A 127 -2.89 8.09 -0.94
C ASN A 127 -1.77 7.14 -1.39
N GLY A 128 -0.73 7.69 -2.01
CA GLY A 128 0.50 7.02 -2.43
C GLY A 128 1.73 7.42 -1.57
N ILE A 129 1.53 7.90 -0.36
CA ILE A 129 2.60 8.15 0.61
C ILE A 129 3.14 6.78 1.08
N THR A 130 4.45 6.64 1.20
CA THR A 130 5.07 5.40 1.68
C THR A 130 5.18 5.41 3.21
N GLY A 131 4.88 4.28 3.85
CA GLY A 131 5.03 4.07 5.29
C GLY A 131 3.85 4.59 6.13
N SER A 132 3.93 4.36 7.43
CA SER A 132 2.88 4.65 8.42
C SER A 132 2.50 6.13 8.55
N ILE A 133 3.38 7.05 8.11
CA ILE A 133 3.09 8.49 8.07
C ILE A 133 1.86 8.84 7.20
N GLY A 134 1.46 7.95 6.31
CA GLY A 134 0.22 8.06 5.54
C GLY A 134 -1.07 7.86 6.35
N LEU A 135 -0.99 7.44 7.64
CA LEU A 135 -2.18 7.17 8.47
C LEU A 135 -3.00 8.42 8.76
N ALA A 136 -2.37 9.53 9.13
CA ALA A 136 -3.08 10.78 9.41
C ALA A 136 -3.83 11.32 8.17
N PRO A 137 -3.22 11.42 6.97
CA PRO A 137 -3.92 11.74 5.73
C PRO A 137 -5.05 10.76 5.39
N THR A 138 -4.86 9.44 5.60
CA THR A 138 -5.90 8.42 5.40
C THR A 138 -7.13 8.72 6.26
N LEU A 139 -6.94 8.93 7.57
CA LEU A 139 -8.03 9.26 8.49
C LEU A 139 -8.70 10.60 8.14
N ALA A 140 -7.93 11.60 7.71
CA ALA A 140 -8.46 12.90 7.31
C ALA A 140 -9.37 12.80 6.08
N ALA A 141 -8.94 12.07 5.03
CA ALA A 141 -9.73 11.82 3.83
C ALA A 141 -11.05 11.12 4.16
N LEU A 142 -10.99 10.05 4.96
CA LEU A 142 -12.18 9.26 5.35
C LEU A 142 -13.17 10.09 6.18
N LYS A 143 -12.69 10.83 7.20
CA LYS A 143 -13.52 11.72 8.02
C LYS A 143 -14.16 12.83 7.23
N ALA A 144 -13.46 13.36 6.22
CA ALA A 144 -13.99 14.38 5.30
C ALA A 144 -14.98 13.80 4.27
N GLY A 145 -15.24 12.47 4.30
CA GLY A 145 -16.20 11.82 3.40
C GLY A 145 -15.71 11.66 1.97
N ARG A 146 -14.38 11.65 1.74
CA ARG A 146 -13.80 11.45 0.41
C ARG A 146 -13.71 9.96 0.08
N VAL A 147 -13.82 9.59 -1.19
CA VAL A 147 -13.38 8.28 -1.64
C VAL A 147 -11.87 8.21 -1.48
N LEU A 148 -11.38 7.14 -0.87
CA LEU A 148 -9.95 6.92 -0.66
C LEU A 148 -9.46 5.82 -1.61
N ALA A 149 -8.71 6.18 -2.65
CA ALA A 149 -7.91 5.26 -3.44
C ALA A 149 -6.62 4.96 -2.65
N LEU A 150 -6.60 3.82 -1.94
CA LEU A 150 -5.56 3.49 -0.97
C LEU A 150 -4.44 2.68 -1.62
N ALA A 151 -3.30 3.33 -1.88
CA ALA A 151 -2.06 2.69 -2.30
C ALA A 151 -1.05 2.54 -1.14
N ASN A 152 -1.27 3.24 -0.03
CA ASN A 152 -0.48 3.15 1.19
C ASN A 152 -1.07 2.08 2.12
N LYS A 153 -0.64 0.83 1.93
CA LYS A 153 -1.11 -0.31 2.74
C LYS A 153 -0.76 -0.16 4.22
N GLU A 154 0.38 0.45 4.52
CA GLU A 154 0.88 0.61 5.89
C GLU A 154 -0.11 1.39 6.75
N SER A 155 -0.79 2.42 6.22
CA SER A 155 -1.82 3.16 6.96
C SER A 155 -2.93 2.26 7.48
N LEU A 156 -3.40 1.34 6.65
CA LEU A 156 -4.47 0.41 7.05
C LEU A 156 -3.93 -0.64 8.02
N ILE A 157 -2.73 -1.14 7.80
CA ILE A 157 -2.12 -2.18 8.64
C ILE A 157 -1.86 -1.64 10.05
N VAL A 158 -1.19 -0.49 10.16
CA VAL A 158 -0.81 0.05 11.49
C VAL A 158 -1.99 0.68 12.23
N GLY A 159 -2.94 1.25 11.50
CA GLY A 159 -4.10 1.94 12.06
C GLY A 159 -5.43 1.21 11.86
N GLY A 160 -5.44 -0.10 11.55
CA GLY A 160 -6.62 -0.85 11.13
C GLY A 160 -7.90 -0.56 11.91
N PRO A 161 -7.91 -0.71 13.24
CA PRO A 161 -9.10 -0.37 14.05
C PRO A 161 -9.54 1.09 13.92
N LEU A 162 -8.59 2.05 13.81
CA LEU A 162 -8.87 3.47 13.66
C LEU A 162 -9.47 3.77 12.29
N VAL A 163 -8.92 3.17 11.24
CA VAL A 163 -9.40 3.33 9.87
C VAL A 163 -10.81 2.73 9.74
N LYS A 164 -11.02 1.50 10.24
CA LYS A 164 -12.34 0.84 10.23
C LYS A 164 -13.41 1.59 11.02
N ALA A 165 -13.03 2.26 12.10
CA ALA A 165 -13.98 3.05 12.91
C ALA A 165 -14.52 4.30 12.21
N VAL A 166 -13.81 4.82 11.22
CA VAL A 166 -14.19 6.04 10.49
C VAL A 166 -14.59 5.81 9.04
N ALA A 167 -14.14 4.71 8.43
CA ALA A 167 -14.48 4.36 7.07
C ALA A 167 -15.95 3.93 6.95
N ARG A 168 -16.59 4.35 5.86
CA ARG A 168 -17.92 3.87 5.48
C ARG A 168 -17.80 2.74 4.47
N PRO A 169 -18.79 1.86 4.36
CA PRO A 169 -18.80 0.82 3.33
C PRO A 169 -18.55 1.39 1.94
N GLY A 170 -17.62 0.80 1.19
CA GLY A 170 -17.25 1.22 -0.17
C GLY A 170 -16.42 2.50 -0.27
N GLN A 171 -16.04 3.13 0.84
CA GLN A 171 -15.27 4.39 0.83
C GLN A 171 -13.79 4.17 0.49
N ILE A 172 -13.24 2.98 0.76
CA ILE A 172 -11.85 2.63 0.46
C ILE A 172 -11.83 1.76 -0.80
N ILE A 173 -11.10 2.22 -1.81
CA ILE A 173 -10.82 1.47 -3.04
C ILE A 173 -9.35 1.09 -3.03
N PRO A 174 -9.02 -0.21 -2.96
CA PRO A 174 -7.63 -0.64 -2.89
C PRO A 174 -6.91 -0.43 -4.21
N VAL A 175 -5.67 0.04 -4.12
CA VAL A 175 -4.76 0.27 -5.26
C VAL A 175 -3.61 -0.74 -5.27
N ASP A 176 -3.31 -1.40 -4.17
CA ASP A 176 -2.40 -2.54 -4.20
C ASP A 176 -2.93 -3.61 -5.16
N SER A 177 -2.06 -4.20 -6.00
CA SER A 177 -2.48 -5.02 -7.14
C SER A 177 -3.32 -6.23 -6.72
N GLU A 178 -2.90 -6.91 -5.66
CA GLU A 178 -3.57 -8.10 -5.13
C GLU A 178 -4.95 -7.76 -4.54
N HIS A 179 -5.02 -6.65 -3.79
CA HIS A 179 -6.28 -6.21 -3.17
C HIS A 179 -7.25 -5.62 -4.19
N SER A 180 -6.73 -4.92 -5.20
CA SER A 180 -7.53 -4.50 -6.36
C SER A 180 -8.12 -5.70 -7.10
N ALA A 181 -7.35 -6.78 -7.24
CA ALA A 181 -7.81 -8.02 -7.85
C ALA A 181 -8.90 -8.71 -7.02
N LEU A 182 -8.68 -8.85 -5.70
CA LEU A 182 -9.69 -9.37 -4.78
C LEU A 182 -10.97 -8.54 -4.79
N PHE A 183 -10.83 -7.22 -4.73
CA PHE A 183 -11.95 -6.28 -4.79
C PHE A 183 -12.80 -6.48 -6.04
N GLN A 184 -12.17 -6.66 -7.21
CA GLN A 184 -12.87 -6.94 -8.47
C GLN A 184 -13.50 -8.33 -8.48
N ALA A 185 -12.79 -9.37 -8.03
CA ALA A 185 -13.29 -10.74 -8.01
C ALA A 185 -14.47 -10.93 -7.05
N LEU A 186 -14.47 -10.20 -5.91
CA LEU A 186 -15.58 -10.18 -4.95
C LEU A 186 -16.89 -9.61 -5.52
N THR A 187 -16.84 -8.88 -6.65
CA THR A 187 -18.07 -8.43 -7.32
C THR A 187 -18.83 -9.56 -8.03
N GLY A 188 -18.21 -10.72 -8.15
CA GLY A 188 -18.79 -11.88 -8.85
C GLY A 188 -19.74 -12.75 -8.03
N GLY A 189 -19.89 -12.48 -6.73
CA GLY A 189 -20.80 -13.23 -5.84
C GLY A 189 -21.08 -12.47 -4.55
N ASP A 190 -21.96 -12.99 -3.72
CA ASP A 190 -22.27 -12.43 -2.43
C ASP A 190 -21.17 -12.78 -1.40
N ARG A 191 -20.99 -11.91 -0.42
CA ARG A 191 -19.99 -12.12 0.65
C ARG A 191 -20.20 -13.44 1.41
N ALA A 192 -21.44 -13.81 1.66
CA ALA A 192 -21.79 -15.07 2.33
C ALA A 192 -21.39 -16.32 1.53
N GLU A 193 -21.15 -16.17 0.24
CA GLU A 193 -20.72 -17.24 -0.67
C GLU A 193 -19.21 -17.36 -0.79
N VAL A 194 -18.45 -16.40 -0.22
CA VAL A 194 -16.98 -16.44 -0.23
C VAL A 194 -16.49 -17.52 0.72
N ARG A 195 -15.77 -18.52 0.18
CA ARG A 195 -15.12 -19.58 0.96
C ARG A 195 -13.76 -19.12 1.46
N LYS A 196 -12.93 -18.57 0.57
CA LYS A 196 -11.59 -18.04 0.90
C LYS A 196 -11.10 -17.04 -0.13
N LEU A 197 -10.14 -16.22 0.32
CA LEU A 197 -9.33 -15.38 -0.55
C LEU A 197 -8.03 -16.10 -0.86
N VAL A 198 -7.57 -16.04 -2.11
CA VAL A 198 -6.30 -16.59 -2.55
C VAL A 198 -5.42 -15.44 -3.04
N VAL A 199 -4.46 -15.05 -2.22
CA VAL A 199 -3.52 -13.96 -2.50
C VAL A 199 -2.31 -14.51 -3.21
N THR A 200 -1.98 -13.99 -4.39
CA THR A 200 -0.81 -14.44 -5.14
C THR A 200 0.45 -13.68 -4.73
N ALA A 201 1.59 -14.33 -4.78
CA ALA A 201 2.91 -13.74 -4.59
C ALA A 201 3.81 -14.09 -5.79
N SER A 202 4.68 -13.17 -6.22
CA SER A 202 5.71 -13.52 -7.23
C SER A 202 6.70 -14.59 -6.71
N GLY A 203 6.83 -14.69 -5.38
CA GLY A 203 7.82 -15.54 -4.71
C GLY A 203 9.20 -14.88 -4.57
N GLY A 204 9.36 -13.67 -5.10
CA GLY A 204 10.63 -12.94 -5.06
C GLY A 204 11.77 -13.63 -5.80
N PRO A 205 13.02 -13.14 -5.63
CA PRO A 205 14.20 -13.68 -6.32
C PRO A 205 14.71 -15.02 -5.76
N PHE A 206 14.20 -15.45 -4.58
CA PHE A 206 14.75 -16.62 -3.87
C PHE A 206 13.78 -17.80 -3.78
N ARG A 207 12.74 -17.80 -4.59
CA ARG A 207 11.78 -18.90 -4.67
C ARG A 207 12.50 -20.26 -4.89
N GLY A 208 12.12 -21.26 -4.07
CA GLY A 208 12.69 -22.62 -4.12
C GLY A 208 14.01 -22.78 -3.38
N ARG A 209 14.54 -21.73 -2.74
CA ARG A 209 15.70 -21.86 -1.85
C ARG A 209 15.26 -22.26 -0.45
N THR A 210 16.05 -23.13 0.16
CA THR A 210 15.93 -23.48 1.58
C THR A 210 16.41 -22.32 2.47
N ARG A 211 16.02 -22.34 3.75
CA ARG A 211 16.47 -21.34 4.72
C ARG A 211 17.99 -21.26 4.84
N ASP A 212 18.69 -22.38 4.79
CA ASP A 212 20.16 -22.43 4.87
C ASP A 212 20.80 -21.74 3.65
N GLU A 213 20.23 -21.92 2.47
CA GLU A 213 20.69 -21.24 1.24
C GLU A 213 20.45 -19.74 1.26
N LEU A 214 19.53 -19.26 2.12
CA LEU A 214 19.24 -17.83 2.29
C LEU A 214 20.22 -17.14 3.25
N ALA A 215 20.97 -17.87 4.07
CA ALA A 215 21.86 -17.29 5.10
C ALA A 215 22.96 -16.37 4.52
N GLY A 216 23.41 -16.64 3.28
CA GLY A 216 24.46 -15.89 2.60
C GLY A 216 23.97 -14.87 1.56
N VAL A 217 22.67 -14.57 1.51
CA VAL A 217 22.09 -13.66 0.52
C VAL A 217 22.57 -12.22 0.77
N THR A 218 23.02 -11.57 -0.32
CA THR A 218 23.48 -10.17 -0.27
C THR A 218 22.36 -9.18 -0.61
N PRO A 219 22.49 -7.89 -0.22
CA PRO A 219 21.55 -6.85 -0.61
C PRO A 219 21.32 -6.75 -2.12
N GLU A 220 22.38 -6.87 -2.92
CA GLU A 220 22.32 -6.78 -4.39
C GLU A 220 21.48 -7.92 -4.97
N GLN A 221 21.63 -9.14 -4.43
CA GLN A 221 20.83 -10.30 -4.84
C GLN A 221 19.36 -10.12 -4.46
N ALA A 222 19.09 -9.60 -3.27
CA ALA A 222 17.73 -9.38 -2.78
C ALA A 222 17.01 -8.24 -3.51
N LEU A 223 17.75 -7.24 -4.03
CA LEU A 223 17.21 -6.15 -4.83
C LEU A 223 16.92 -6.54 -6.30
N ALA A 224 17.41 -7.70 -6.77
CA ALA A 224 17.21 -8.17 -8.13
C ALA A 224 15.84 -8.86 -8.30
N HIS A 225 14.75 -8.08 -8.19
CA HIS A 225 13.39 -8.63 -8.37
C HIS A 225 13.14 -9.04 -9.83
N PRO A 226 12.61 -10.27 -10.10
CA PRO A 226 12.51 -10.79 -11.47
C PRO A 226 11.41 -10.11 -12.31
N THR A 227 10.37 -9.54 -11.72
CA THR A 227 9.16 -9.08 -12.42
C THR A 227 8.88 -7.59 -12.23
N TRP A 228 9.00 -7.08 -10.98
CA TRP A 228 8.58 -5.73 -10.61
C TRP A 228 9.76 -4.77 -10.40
N SER A 229 9.61 -3.53 -10.87
CA SER A 229 10.53 -2.44 -10.54
C SER A 229 9.94 -1.60 -9.40
N MET A 230 10.47 -1.78 -8.20
CA MET A 230 9.94 -1.20 -6.97
C MET A 230 11.03 -0.45 -6.19
N GLY A 231 10.62 0.31 -5.18
CA GLY A 231 11.57 0.90 -4.23
C GLY A 231 12.30 -0.17 -3.40
N PRO A 232 13.50 0.14 -2.87
CA PRO A 232 14.36 -0.85 -2.21
C PRO A 232 13.67 -1.57 -1.04
N VAL A 233 12.94 -0.85 -0.19
CA VAL A 233 12.22 -1.46 0.94
C VAL A 233 11.19 -2.48 0.48
N VAL A 234 10.34 -2.12 -0.49
CA VAL A 234 9.32 -3.03 -1.03
C VAL A 234 9.96 -4.22 -1.73
N THR A 235 11.09 -4.03 -2.42
CA THR A 235 11.83 -5.12 -3.08
C THR A 235 12.37 -6.12 -2.06
N ILE A 236 12.98 -5.68 -0.96
CA ILE A 236 13.41 -6.56 0.13
C ILE A 236 12.22 -7.24 0.81
N ASN A 237 11.12 -6.50 1.04
CA ASN A 237 9.89 -7.08 1.59
C ASN A 237 9.29 -8.15 0.67
N SER A 238 9.43 -8.00 -0.66
CA SER A 238 9.06 -9.05 -1.61
C SER A 238 9.99 -10.26 -1.51
N ALA A 239 11.32 -10.04 -1.40
CA ALA A 239 12.31 -11.10 -1.27
C ALA A 239 12.13 -11.94 0.01
N THR A 240 11.74 -11.30 1.13
CA THR A 240 11.47 -11.94 2.42
C THR A 240 10.04 -12.46 2.56
N LEU A 241 9.16 -12.17 1.61
CA LEU A 241 7.71 -12.33 1.67
C LEU A 241 7.02 -11.55 2.83
N VAL A 242 7.71 -10.62 3.47
CA VAL A 242 7.08 -9.68 4.42
C VAL A 242 6.02 -8.84 3.72
N ASN A 243 6.27 -8.42 2.46
CA ASN A 243 5.24 -7.71 1.67
C ASN A 243 3.96 -8.52 1.60
N LYS A 244 4.06 -9.83 1.35
CA LYS A 244 2.90 -10.72 1.30
C LYS A 244 2.24 -10.90 2.67
N GLY A 245 3.02 -10.93 3.74
CA GLY A 245 2.50 -10.92 5.12
C GLY A 245 1.70 -9.64 5.41
N LEU A 246 2.22 -8.47 5.04
CA LEU A 246 1.50 -7.20 5.16
C LEU A 246 0.19 -7.22 4.35
N GLU A 247 0.21 -7.76 3.15
CA GLU A 247 -0.96 -7.88 2.29
C GLU A 247 -2.03 -8.83 2.84
N VAL A 248 -1.65 -9.89 3.53
CA VAL A 248 -2.60 -10.77 4.23
C VAL A 248 -3.32 -10.02 5.36
N ILE A 249 -2.60 -9.19 6.13
CA ILE A 249 -3.22 -8.31 7.14
C ILE A 249 -4.15 -7.31 6.47
N GLU A 250 -3.73 -6.69 5.37
CA GLU A 250 -4.55 -5.73 4.62
C GLU A 250 -5.82 -6.38 4.07
N ALA A 251 -5.73 -7.59 3.48
CA ALA A 251 -6.87 -8.34 2.97
C ALA A 251 -7.90 -8.63 4.09
N HIS A 252 -7.41 -9.07 5.26
CA HIS A 252 -8.25 -9.27 6.44
C HIS A 252 -9.00 -7.97 6.81
N LEU A 253 -8.31 -6.84 6.86
CA LEU A 253 -8.87 -5.56 7.27
C LEU A 253 -9.83 -4.97 6.24
N LEU A 254 -9.53 -5.07 4.93
CA LEU A 254 -10.36 -4.56 3.85
C LEU A 254 -11.64 -5.35 3.66
N PHE A 255 -11.51 -6.68 3.70
CA PHE A 255 -12.60 -7.57 3.29
C PHE A 255 -13.26 -8.29 4.45
N ASP A 256 -12.83 -8.08 5.70
CA ASP A 256 -13.33 -8.76 6.92
C ASP A 256 -13.33 -10.30 6.80
N VAL A 257 -12.39 -10.87 6.06
CA VAL A 257 -12.20 -12.33 5.94
C VAL A 257 -11.22 -12.79 7.01
N PRO A 258 -11.52 -13.84 7.78
CA PRO A 258 -10.63 -14.33 8.83
C PRO A 258 -9.33 -14.91 8.24
N PHE A 259 -8.23 -14.89 9.01
CA PHE A 259 -6.91 -15.29 8.52
C PHE A 259 -6.84 -16.74 8.03
N ASP A 260 -7.61 -17.65 8.62
CA ASP A 260 -7.73 -19.05 8.22
C ASP A 260 -8.46 -19.26 6.89
N ALA A 261 -9.16 -18.23 6.40
CA ALA A 261 -9.77 -18.20 5.09
C ALA A 261 -9.00 -17.30 4.09
N ILE A 262 -7.72 -16.97 4.37
CA ILE A 262 -6.83 -16.27 3.44
C ILE A 262 -5.64 -17.18 3.15
N GLU A 263 -5.57 -17.68 1.93
CA GLU A 263 -4.50 -18.54 1.45
C GLU A 263 -3.50 -17.76 0.60
N VAL A 264 -2.21 -18.08 0.71
CA VAL A 264 -1.16 -17.48 -0.13
C VAL A 264 -0.60 -18.54 -1.07
N VAL A 265 -0.54 -18.21 -2.35
CA VAL A 265 0.08 -19.06 -3.39
C VAL A 265 1.15 -18.27 -4.15
N VAL A 266 2.18 -18.95 -4.59
CA VAL A 266 3.25 -18.34 -5.38
C VAL A 266 2.92 -18.48 -6.87
N HIS A 267 2.83 -17.35 -7.58
CA HIS A 267 2.59 -17.25 -9.01
C HIS A 267 3.67 -16.39 -9.68
N PRO A 268 4.74 -17.00 -10.18
CA PRO A 268 5.94 -16.26 -10.65
C PRO A 268 5.68 -15.30 -11.79
N GLN A 269 4.77 -15.64 -12.70
CA GLN A 269 4.46 -14.83 -13.87
C GLN A 269 3.70 -13.54 -13.52
N SER A 270 3.08 -13.48 -12.34
CA SER A 270 2.32 -12.33 -11.81
C SER A 270 1.22 -11.81 -12.76
N PHE A 271 0.63 -12.68 -13.58
CA PHE A 271 -0.52 -12.35 -14.44
C PHE A 271 -1.85 -12.46 -13.69
N ILE A 272 -1.98 -13.48 -12.82
CA ILE A 272 -3.10 -13.57 -11.88
C ILE A 272 -2.70 -12.83 -10.60
N HIS A 273 -3.38 -11.72 -10.33
CA HIS A 273 -3.02 -10.87 -9.20
C HIS A 273 -3.62 -11.32 -7.88
N SER A 274 -4.80 -11.92 -7.88
CA SER A 274 -5.41 -12.67 -6.76
C SER A 274 -6.73 -13.29 -7.22
N MET A 275 -7.30 -14.14 -6.36
CA MET A 275 -8.50 -14.92 -6.66
C MET A 275 -9.43 -15.00 -5.46
N VAL A 276 -10.71 -15.21 -5.71
CA VAL A 276 -11.75 -15.50 -4.70
C VAL A 276 -12.34 -16.86 -5.01
N GLU A 277 -12.28 -17.79 -4.06
CA GLU A 277 -12.96 -19.08 -4.15
C GLU A 277 -14.31 -19.00 -3.44
N PHE A 278 -15.36 -19.41 -4.12
CA PHE A 278 -16.72 -19.42 -3.62
C PHE A 278 -17.11 -20.79 -3.06
N THR A 279 -18.24 -20.85 -2.34
CA THR A 279 -18.72 -22.06 -1.66
C THR A 279 -19.11 -23.18 -2.61
N ASP A 280 -19.45 -22.89 -3.87
CA ASP A 280 -19.74 -23.85 -4.92
C ASP A 280 -18.47 -24.46 -5.56
N GLY A 281 -17.28 -23.98 -5.15
CA GLY A 281 -15.98 -24.42 -5.67
C GLY A 281 -15.50 -23.62 -6.89
N SER A 282 -16.26 -22.65 -7.38
CA SER A 282 -15.80 -21.76 -8.44
C SER A 282 -14.75 -20.79 -7.92
N THR A 283 -13.80 -20.42 -8.78
CA THR A 283 -12.77 -19.44 -8.45
C THR A 283 -12.78 -18.32 -9.49
N LEU A 284 -12.96 -17.08 -9.03
CA LEU A 284 -12.83 -15.89 -9.87
C LEU A 284 -11.49 -15.24 -9.67
N ALA A 285 -10.80 -14.95 -10.77
CA ALA A 285 -9.48 -14.36 -10.78
C ALA A 285 -9.45 -13.09 -11.62
N GLN A 286 -8.69 -12.09 -11.19
CA GLN A 286 -8.35 -10.97 -12.05
C GLN A 286 -6.99 -11.23 -12.69
N ALA A 287 -6.94 -11.16 -14.02
CA ALA A 287 -5.76 -11.36 -14.83
C ALA A 287 -5.41 -10.10 -15.63
N SER A 288 -4.15 -9.70 -15.57
CA SER A 288 -3.55 -8.65 -16.42
C SER A 288 -2.02 -8.77 -16.40
N PRO A 289 -1.30 -8.23 -17.38
CA PRO A 289 0.14 -8.01 -17.22
C PRO A 289 0.45 -7.22 -15.95
N PRO A 290 1.63 -7.42 -15.33
CA PRO A 290 2.03 -6.70 -14.12
C PRO A 290 2.26 -5.21 -14.40
N ASP A 291 1.23 -4.39 -14.19
CA ASP A 291 1.23 -2.95 -14.42
C ASP A 291 0.35 -2.24 -13.38
N MET A 292 0.97 -1.41 -12.55
CA MET A 292 0.27 -0.67 -11.50
C MET A 292 -0.73 0.37 -12.03
N ARG A 293 -0.64 0.76 -13.30
CA ARG A 293 -1.61 1.68 -13.89
C ARG A 293 -3.03 1.11 -13.90
N MET A 294 -3.19 -0.21 -14.01
CA MET A 294 -4.50 -0.84 -13.97
C MET A 294 -5.20 -0.65 -12.60
N PRO A 295 -4.61 -1.06 -11.45
CA PRO A 295 -5.26 -0.86 -10.16
C PRO A 295 -5.34 0.62 -9.75
N ILE A 296 -4.38 1.46 -10.15
CA ILE A 296 -4.45 2.91 -9.94
C ILE A 296 -5.67 3.49 -10.69
N ALA A 297 -5.83 3.14 -11.97
CA ALA A 297 -6.95 3.62 -12.78
C ALA A 297 -8.30 3.16 -12.20
N LEU A 298 -8.38 1.92 -11.71
CA LEU A 298 -9.57 1.45 -11.02
C LEU A 298 -9.85 2.27 -9.75
N GLY A 299 -8.84 2.54 -8.92
CA GLY A 299 -8.97 3.35 -7.70
C GLY A 299 -9.46 4.77 -7.98
N LEU A 300 -8.99 5.38 -9.06
CA LEU A 300 -9.41 6.72 -9.48
C LEU A 300 -10.80 6.75 -10.13
N GLY A 301 -11.13 5.71 -10.90
CA GLY A 301 -12.31 5.67 -11.75
C GLY A 301 -13.52 4.93 -11.18
N TRP A 302 -13.37 4.16 -10.08
CA TRP A 302 -14.44 3.31 -9.55
C TRP A 302 -15.77 4.06 -9.36
N PRO A 303 -16.93 3.48 -9.74
CA PRO A 303 -17.13 2.12 -10.25
C PRO A 303 -16.81 1.92 -11.75
N ASP A 304 -16.50 2.98 -12.47
CA ASP A 304 -16.23 2.90 -13.91
C ASP A 304 -14.80 2.43 -14.19
N ARG A 305 -14.64 1.68 -15.28
CA ARG A 305 -13.31 1.37 -15.81
C ARG A 305 -12.78 2.52 -16.64
N VAL A 306 -11.48 2.82 -16.49
CA VAL A 306 -10.77 3.80 -17.32
C VAL A 306 -10.26 3.09 -18.57
N PRO A 307 -10.67 3.52 -19.76
CA PRO A 307 -10.19 2.92 -21.02
C PRO A 307 -8.68 3.01 -21.14
N ASP A 308 -8.07 1.99 -21.71
CA ASP A 308 -6.64 1.94 -22.08
C ASP A 308 -5.68 2.32 -20.93
N ALA A 309 -6.08 2.03 -19.68
CA ALA A 309 -5.26 2.34 -18.51
C ALA A 309 -3.90 1.62 -18.55
N ALA A 310 -3.91 0.34 -18.93
CA ALA A 310 -2.73 -0.50 -19.10
C ALA A 310 -2.96 -1.50 -20.26
N PRO A 311 -1.89 -2.11 -20.81
CA PRO A 311 -2.01 -3.15 -21.82
C PRO A 311 -2.80 -4.36 -21.30
N GLY A 312 -3.61 -4.98 -22.14
CA GLY A 312 -4.25 -6.26 -21.87
C GLY A 312 -3.31 -7.46 -22.07
N VAL A 313 -3.78 -8.64 -21.73
CA VAL A 313 -3.08 -9.90 -22.03
C VAL A 313 -3.10 -10.15 -23.54
N ASP A 314 -1.95 -10.52 -24.11
CA ASP A 314 -1.87 -10.95 -25.50
C ASP A 314 -2.34 -12.42 -25.63
N TRP A 315 -3.58 -12.61 -26.03
CA TRP A 315 -4.19 -13.92 -26.24
C TRP A 315 -3.84 -14.57 -27.58
N THR A 316 -3.03 -13.91 -28.42
CA THR A 316 -2.55 -14.47 -29.69
C THR A 316 -1.38 -15.43 -29.53
N THR A 317 -0.75 -15.43 -28.36
CA THR A 317 0.36 -16.30 -27.98
C THR A 317 -0.05 -17.29 -26.89
N ALA A 318 0.60 -18.46 -26.89
CA ALA A 318 0.38 -19.46 -25.84
C ALA A 318 0.83 -18.90 -24.48
N GLN A 319 -0.01 -19.07 -23.45
CA GLN A 319 0.27 -18.64 -22.08
C GLN A 319 0.42 -19.87 -21.18
N SER A 320 1.35 -19.83 -20.23
CA SER A 320 1.48 -20.85 -19.18
C SER A 320 1.57 -20.12 -17.82
N TRP A 321 0.64 -20.44 -16.93
CA TRP A 321 0.55 -19.84 -15.61
C TRP A 321 0.68 -20.93 -14.56
N GLU A 322 1.69 -20.80 -13.70
CA GLU A 322 2.04 -21.79 -12.69
C GLU A 322 1.72 -21.26 -11.30
N PHE A 323 1.28 -22.15 -10.42
CA PHE A 323 1.00 -21.86 -9.03
C PHE A 323 1.69 -22.89 -8.16
N PHE A 324 2.36 -22.41 -7.10
CA PHE A 324 3.08 -23.22 -6.14
C PHE A 324 2.59 -22.92 -4.73
N PRO A 325 2.63 -23.90 -3.82
CA PRO A 325 2.35 -23.64 -2.41
C PRO A 325 3.42 -22.69 -1.83
N LEU A 326 3.01 -21.95 -0.78
CA LEU A 326 3.96 -21.16 0.02
C LEU A 326 4.88 -22.09 0.81
N ASP A 327 6.18 -21.85 0.76
CA ASP A 327 7.16 -22.48 1.65
C ASP A 327 7.28 -21.64 2.93
N ALA A 328 6.51 -22.01 3.96
CA ALA A 328 6.48 -21.28 5.23
C ALA A 328 7.70 -21.59 6.13
N GLU A 329 8.46 -22.64 5.85
CA GLU A 329 9.71 -22.95 6.56
C GLU A 329 10.85 -22.04 6.10
N ALA A 330 11.03 -21.92 4.78
CA ALA A 330 12.02 -20.99 4.23
C ALA A 330 11.62 -19.52 4.44
N PHE A 331 10.32 -19.19 4.38
CA PHE A 331 9.79 -17.84 4.46
C PHE A 331 8.71 -17.71 5.55
N PRO A 332 9.08 -17.59 6.84
CA PRO A 332 8.14 -17.58 7.97
C PRO A 332 7.36 -16.26 8.14
N SER A 333 7.56 -15.27 7.26
CA SER A 333 6.96 -13.94 7.37
C SER A 333 5.42 -13.94 7.25
N VAL A 334 4.85 -14.81 6.42
CA VAL A 334 3.37 -14.87 6.25
C VAL A 334 2.71 -15.46 7.49
N PRO A 335 3.12 -16.63 8.03
CA PRO A 335 2.60 -17.11 9.32
C PRO A 335 2.78 -16.10 10.47
N LEU A 336 3.93 -15.43 10.54
CA LEU A 336 4.18 -14.38 11.54
C LEU A 336 3.18 -13.22 11.39
N ALA A 337 2.93 -12.76 10.16
CA ALA A 337 1.96 -11.69 9.89
C ALA A 337 0.53 -12.09 10.27
N CYS A 338 0.11 -13.34 9.98
CA CYS A 338 -1.19 -13.86 10.42
C CYS A 338 -1.31 -13.85 11.96
N HIS A 339 -0.25 -14.28 12.66
CA HIS A 339 -0.19 -14.21 14.10
C HIS A 339 -0.33 -12.77 14.62
N VAL A 340 0.47 -11.85 14.09
CA VAL A 340 0.46 -10.43 14.44
C VAL A 340 -0.91 -9.78 14.18
N GLY A 341 -1.51 -10.06 13.02
CA GLY A 341 -2.85 -9.58 12.71
C GLY A 341 -3.92 -10.10 13.66
N SER A 342 -3.77 -11.35 14.12
CA SER A 342 -4.68 -11.96 15.10
C SER A 342 -4.51 -11.39 16.51
N LEU A 343 -3.31 -10.92 16.89
CA LEU A 343 -3.09 -10.17 18.12
C LEU A 343 -3.83 -8.83 18.08
N GLY A 344 -3.84 -8.16 16.92
CA GLY A 344 -4.50 -6.87 16.73
C GLY A 344 -3.84 -5.72 17.52
N GLY A 345 -4.63 -4.70 17.88
CA GLY A 345 -4.14 -3.52 18.59
C GLY A 345 -2.97 -2.84 17.87
N THR A 346 -1.85 -2.66 18.56
CA THR A 346 -0.62 -2.06 18.03
C THR A 346 0.38 -3.10 17.48
N ALA A 347 0.10 -4.40 17.56
CA ALA A 347 1.03 -5.44 17.09
C ALA A 347 1.37 -5.31 15.57
N PRO A 348 0.41 -5.00 14.66
CA PRO A 348 0.74 -4.76 13.25
C PRO A 348 1.65 -3.55 13.02
N ALA A 349 1.52 -2.49 13.84
CA ALA A 349 2.40 -1.33 13.79
C ALA A 349 3.83 -1.68 14.23
N VAL A 350 3.96 -2.48 15.29
CA VAL A 350 5.25 -3.02 15.77
C VAL A 350 5.92 -3.87 14.69
N PHE A 351 5.19 -4.79 14.07
CA PHE A 351 5.68 -5.64 12.99
C PHE A 351 6.22 -4.80 11.82
N ASN A 352 5.44 -3.82 11.36
CA ASN A 352 5.84 -2.96 10.23
C ASN A 352 7.08 -2.11 10.58
N ALA A 353 7.07 -1.45 11.74
CA ALA A 353 8.16 -0.58 12.17
C ALA A 353 9.47 -1.35 12.40
N ALA A 354 9.41 -2.53 13.03
CA ALA A 354 10.56 -3.40 13.22
C ALA A 354 11.12 -3.87 11.87
N ASN A 355 10.25 -4.25 10.94
CA ASN A 355 10.67 -4.68 9.60
C ASN A 355 11.41 -3.56 8.85
N GLU A 356 10.92 -2.33 8.86
CA GLU A 356 11.58 -1.20 8.20
C GLU A 356 13.02 -0.99 8.71
N GLU A 357 13.25 -1.08 10.03
CA GLU A 357 14.59 -0.97 10.63
C GLU A 357 15.48 -2.16 10.30
N CYS A 358 14.93 -3.39 10.28
CA CYS A 358 15.67 -4.59 9.92
C CYS A 358 16.07 -4.59 8.44
N VAL A 359 15.19 -4.10 7.56
CA VAL A 359 15.51 -3.93 6.13
C VAL A 359 16.62 -2.91 5.93
N ASP A 360 16.56 -1.77 6.64
CA ASP A 360 17.63 -0.76 6.59
C ASP A 360 18.97 -1.33 7.09
N ALA A 361 18.95 -2.07 8.20
CA ALA A 361 20.13 -2.74 8.74
C ALA A 361 20.70 -3.78 7.76
N PHE A 362 19.88 -4.57 7.09
CA PHE A 362 20.30 -5.51 6.05
C PHE A 362 20.94 -4.78 4.86
N LEU A 363 20.31 -3.73 4.35
CA LEU A 363 20.82 -2.95 3.21
C LEU A 363 22.18 -2.31 3.52
N LYS A 364 22.47 -2.00 4.79
CA LYS A 364 23.75 -1.49 5.28
C LYS A 364 24.76 -2.59 5.63
N GLY A 365 24.41 -3.87 5.45
CA GLY A 365 25.27 -5.00 5.78
C GLY A 365 25.43 -5.30 7.29
N GLY A 366 24.57 -4.71 8.12
CA GLY A 366 24.56 -4.90 9.58
C GLY A 366 23.68 -6.06 10.08
N LEU A 367 22.90 -6.70 9.19
CA LEU A 367 22.01 -7.82 9.54
C LEU A 367 22.02 -8.82 8.37
N PRO A 368 22.07 -10.15 8.60
CA PRO A 368 21.90 -11.14 7.52
C PRO A 368 20.45 -11.16 7.01
N PHE A 369 20.23 -11.67 5.80
CA PHE A 369 18.89 -11.71 5.16
C PHE A 369 17.84 -12.42 6.03
N THR A 370 18.16 -13.61 6.54
CA THR A 370 17.25 -14.37 7.43
C THR A 370 17.03 -13.66 8.76
N GLY A 371 18.00 -12.89 9.22
CA GLY A 371 17.91 -12.08 10.45
C GLY A 371 16.85 -10.99 10.41
N ILE A 372 16.38 -10.58 9.21
CA ILE A 372 15.30 -9.61 9.08
C ILE A 372 14.05 -10.12 9.78
N VAL A 373 13.54 -11.27 9.35
CA VAL A 373 12.28 -11.83 9.87
C VAL A 373 12.46 -12.35 11.30
N ASP A 374 13.63 -12.92 11.62
CA ASP A 374 13.93 -13.41 12.98
C ASP A 374 13.90 -12.25 14.00
N THR A 375 14.57 -11.15 13.70
CA THR A 375 14.57 -9.96 14.58
C THR A 375 13.16 -9.36 14.71
N VAL A 376 12.39 -9.31 13.62
CA VAL A 376 11.00 -8.85 13.66
C VAL A 376 10.16 -9.73 14.57
N ALA A 377 10.33 -11.07 14.50
CA ALA A 377 9.63 -12.00 15.37
C ALA A 377 9.98 -11.80 16.85
N ASP A 378 11.26 -11.57 17.16
CA ASP A 378 11.71 -11.27 18.52
C ASP A 378 11.09 -9.96 19.07
N VAL A 379 11.08 -8.89 18.27
CA VAL A 379 10.46 -7.61 18.64
C VAL A 379 8.95 -7.78 18.91
N VAL A 380 8.26 -8.51 18.05
CA VAL A 380 6.83 -8.80 18.23
C VAL A 380 6.59 -9.62 19.50
N ALA A 381 7.40 -10.64 19.78
CA ALA A 381 7.29 -11.46 20.98
C ALA A 381 7.50 -10.64 22.27
N GLU A 382 8.46 -9.71 22.27
CA GLU A 382 8.73 -8.82 23.41
C GLU A 382 7.61 -7.79 23.63
N HIS A 383 6.96 -7.32 22.55
CA HIS A 383 5.80 -6.41 22.66
C HIS A 383 4.62 -7.09 23.35
N GLY A 384 4.49 -8.41 23.15
CA GLY A 384 3.44 -9.20 23.76
C GLY A 384 2.05 -8.95 23.18
N THR A 385 1.03 -9.35 23.93
CA THR A 385 -0.37 -9.16 23.52
C THR A 385 -0.85 -7.79 23.97
N PRO A 386 -1.30 -6.91 23.08
CA PRO A 386 -1.87 -5.61 23.46
C PRO A 386 -3.06 -5.77 24.38
N ALA A 387 -3.22 -4.85 25.35
CA ALA A 387 -4.33 -4.88 26.30
C ALA A 387 -5.68 -4.84 25.55
N ARG A 388 -6.54 -5.81 25.78
CA ARG A 388 -7.91 -5.84 25.23
C ARG A 388 -8.78 -4.79 25.89
N GLY A 389 -9.56 -4.05 25.10
CA GLY A 389 -10.63 -3.18 25.61
C GLY A 389 -10.25 -1.71 25.78
N THR A 390 -9.03 -1.29 25.48
CA THR A 390 -8.69 0.13 25.33
C THR A 390 -9.00 0.60 23.92
N SER A 391 -9.63 1.77 23.79
CA SER A 391 -9.80 2.39 22.46
C SER A 391 -8.42 2.81 21.95
N LEU A 392 -7.97 2.19 20.84
CA LEU A 392 -6.71 2.55 20.17
C LEU A 392 -6.76 4.02 19.74
N THR A 393 -5.65 4.74 19.88
CA THR A 393 -5.46 6.10 19.36
C THR A 393 -4.29 6.16 18.40
N VAL A 394 -4.20 7.24 17.60
CA VAL A 394 -3.03 7.48 16.74
C VAL A 394 -1.75 7.60 17.58
N ALA A 395 -1.84 8.19 18.78
CA ALA A 395 -0.70 8.32 19.68
C ALA A 395 -0.16 6.95 20.12
N ASP A 396 -1.05 6.00 20.45
CA ASP A 396 -0.66 4.63 20.84
C ASP A 396 0.08 3.92 19.69
N VAL A 397 -0.37 4.10 18.46
CA VAL A 397 0.29 3.55 17.26
C VAL A 397 1.69 4.13 17.11
N LEU A 398 1.84 5.46 17.19
CA LEU A 398 3.13 6.14 17.03
C LEU A 398 4.12 5.80 18.17
N GLU A 399 3.63 5.65 19.39
CA GLU A 399 4.43 5.21 20.54
C GLU A 399 4.94 3.78 20.33
N ALA A 400 4.07 2.87 19.92
CA ALA A 400 4.42 1.47 19.64
C ALA A 400 5.45 1.38 18.49
N GLU A 401 5.28 2.14 17.41
CA GLU A 401 6.27 2.22 16.32
C GLU A 401 7.61 2.75 16.81
N THR A 402 7.61 3.81 17.61
CA THR A 402 8.84 4.40 18.15
C THR A 402 9.61 3.39 19.00
N TRP A 403 8.90 2.67 19.87
CA TRP A 403 9.47 1.59 20.66
C TRP A 403 10.02 0.47 19.79
N ALA A 404 9.23 -0.01 18.83
CA ALA A 404 9.61 -1.12 17.94
C ALA A 404 10.86 -0.78 17.10
N ARG A 405 10.95 0.44 16.58
CA ARG A 405 12.14 0.91 15.84
C ARG A 405 13.39 0.92 16.72
N ALA A 406 13.30 1.45 17.94
CA ALA A 406 14.40 1.44 18.86
C ALA A 406 14.85 0.02 19.20
N ARG A 407 13.88 -0.88 19.49
CA ARG A 407 14.17 -2.25 19.86
C ARG A 407 14.75 -3.06 18.70
N ALA A 408 14.22 -2.92 17.49
CA ALA A 408 14.76 -3.58 16.30
C ALA A 408 16.22 -3.18 16.03
N ARG A 409 16.56 -1.89 16.15
CA ARG A 409 17.96 -1.42 16.02
C ARG A 409 18.89 -2.03 17.07
N GLU A 410 18.43 -2.15 18.33
CA GLU A 410 19.21 -2.79 19.38
C GLU A 410 19.50 -4.26 19.09
N LEU A 411 18.46 -5.02 18.68
CA LEU A 411 18.60 -6.44 18.37
C LEU A 411 19.46 -6.66 17.12
N ALA A 412 19.26 -5.89 16.06
CA ALA A 412 20.08 -5.95 14.85
C ALA A 412 21.57 -5.67 15.16
N ALA A 413 21.85 -4.66 15.99
CA ALA A 413 23.23 -4.35 16.42
C ALA A 413 23.87 -5.46 17.27
N ARG A 414 23.09 -6.25 18.03
CA ARG A 414 23.59 -7.42 18.76
C ARG A 414 23.90 -8.56 17.81
N ALA A 415 23.00 -8.84 16.85
CA ALA A 415 23.20 -9.89 15.85
C ALA A 415 24.46 -9.65 15.00
N ALA A 416 24.76 -8.39 14.67
CA ALA A 416 25.98 -8.03 13.96
C ALA A 416 27.29 -8.31 14.74
N ARG A 417 27.26 -8.35 16.08
CA ARG A 417 28.42 -8.59 16.95
C ARG A 417 28.72 -10.06 17.22
N THR A 418 27.79 -10.95 16.99
CA THR A 418 27.90 -12.39 17.30
C THR A 418 28.60 -13.28 16.22
N PRO A 419 29.00 -12.84 15.02
CA PRO A 419 29.59 -13.72 14.00
C PRO A 419 31.04 -14.17 14.29
N SER A 420 31.69 -13.74 15.37
CA SER A 420 33.15 -13.96 15.57
C SER A 420 33.51 -15.17 16.43
N GLU A 421 32.60 -15.72 17.23
CA GLU A 421 32.94 -16.78 18.20
C GLU A 421 32.51 -18.19 17.79
N ALA A 422 31.72 -18.37 16.73
CA ALA A 422 31.21 -19.68 16.30
C ALA A 422 32.02 -20.34 15.16
N ARG A 423 33.18 -19.78 14.79
CA ARG A 423 34.11 -20.33 13.77
C ARG A 423 35.56 -20.48 14.29
N ALA A 424 35.75 -20.66 15.59
CA ALA A 424 37.03 -21.05 16.17
C ALA A 424 37.00 -22.51 16.60
#